data_bc7c59a56eb9f6702d9337be3127e50f
#
_entry.id   bc7c59a56eb9f6702d9337be3127e50f
#
_cell.length_a   1.000
_cell.length_b   1.000
_cell.length_c   1.000
_cell.angle_alpha   90.00
_cell.angle_beta   90.00
_cell.angle_gamma   90.00
#
_symmetry.space_group_name_H-M   'P 1'
#
loop_
_entity.id
_entity.type
_entity.pdbx_description
1 polymer ?
#
loop_
_entity_poly.entity_id
_entity_poly.type
_entity_poly.pdbx_seq_one_letter_code
_entity_poly.pdbx_strand_id
1 'polypeptide(L)'
;MKVVETVEDFVKKQELKVRQRVRNRAVANAETSLILAGRKINELSVEEWEHLVAEEEREVWEKYMKGGIASIIAIAFFGVP
;
A
#
# COMPACT_ATOMS: atom_id res chain seq x y z
N MET A 1 20.72 -26.56 -1.87
CA MET A 1 20.48 -25.81 -1.53
C MET A 1 19.84 -24.74 -2.08
N LYS A 2 19.51 -23.90 -1.66
CA LYS A 2 18.63 -23.00 -2.09
C LYS A 2 19.17 -21.66 -2.15
N VAL A 3 20.45 -21.54 -2.36
CA VAL A 3 21.11 -20.25 -2.42
C VAL A 3 20.57 -19.40 -3.55
N VAL A 4 20.31 -20.04 -4.68
CA VAL A 4 19.84 -19.30 -5.85
C VAL A 4 18.42 -18.83 -5.67
N GLU A 5 17.59 -19.67 -5.08
CA GLU A 5 16.21 -19.28 -4.90
C GLU A 5 16.08 -18.20 -3.83
N THR A 6 17.09 -18.05 -3.00
CA THR A 6 17.07 -17.06 -1.94
C THR A 6 16.92 -15.63 -2.44
N VAL A 7 17.59 -15.30 -3.54
CA VAL A 7 17.53 -13.92 -4.07
C VAL A 7 16.15 -13.61 -4.61
N GLU A 8 15.60 -14.50 -5.41
CA GLU A 8 14.26 -14.29 -5.95
C GLU A 8 13.21 -14.26 -4.86
N ASP A 9 13.32 -15.16 -3.90
CA ASP A 9 12.38 -15.20 -2.78
C ASP A 9 12.47 -13.92 -1.95
N PHE A 10 13.68 -13.42 -1.73
CA PHE A 10 13.87 -12.19 -1.00
C PHE A 10 13.19 -11.02 -1.72
N VAL A 11 13.39 -10.90 -3.02
CA VAL A 11 12.79 -9.83 -3.81
C VAL A 11 11.26 -9.92 -3.75
N LYS A 12 10.72 -11.11 -3.91
CA LYS A 12 9.28 -11.31 -3.84
C LYS A 12 8.71 -10.96 -2.47
N LYS A 13 9.41 -11.33 -1.42
CA LYS A 13 8.99 -10.99 -0.06
C LYS A 13 8.99 -9.49 0.17
N GLN A 14 10.00 -8.79 -0.32
CA GLN A 14 10.06 -7.35 -0.18
C GLN A 14 8.95 -6.68 -0.97
N GLU A 15 8.66 -7.18 -2.16
CA GLU A 15 7.58 -6.67 -2.97
C GLU A 15 6.23 -6.83 -2.27
N LEU A 16 5.99 -7.99 -1.67
CA LEU A 16 4.77 -8.23 -0.93
C LEU A 16 4.66 -7.33 0.30
N LYS A 17 5.76 -7.11 0.99
CA LYS A 17 5.77 -6.20 2.13
C LYS A 17 5.42 -4.78 1.72
N VAL A 18 5.99 -4.32 0.62
CA VAL A 18 5.70 -2.98 0.11
C VAL A 18 4.22 -2.88 -0.27
N ARG A 19 3.70 -3.86 -0.97
CA ARG A 19 2.29 -3.87 -1.35
C ARG A 19 1.38 -3.85 -0.13
N GLN A 20 1.72 -4.61 0.90
CA GLN A 20 0.92 -4.64 2.12
C GLN A 20 0.93 -3.29 2.81
N ARG A 21 2.08 -2.63 2.87
CA ARG A 21 2.18 -1.31 3.47
C ARG A 21 1.41 -0.26 2.67
N VAL A 22 1.49 -0.34 1.35
CA VAL A 22 0.73 0.56 0.48
C VAL A 22 -0.76 0.35 0.72
N ARG A 23 -1.20 -0.90 0.79
CA ARG A 23 -2.61 -1.20 1.05
C ARG A 23 -3.05 -0.68 2.41
N ASN A 24 -2.25 -0.92 3.45
CA ASN A 24 -2.57 -0.44 4.79
C ASN A 24 -2.69 1.08 4.83
N ARG A 25 -1.78 1.77 4.15
CA ARG A 25 -1.82 3.22 4.08
C ARG A 25 -3.05 3.69 3.30
N ALA A 26 -3.35 3.00 2.21
CA ALA A 26 -4.51 3.34 1.39
C ALA A 26 -5.81 3.17 2.17
N VAL A 27 -5.93 2.11 2.94
CA VAL A 27 -7.11 1.88 3.78
C VAL A 27 -7.25 3.00 4.81
N ALA A 28 -6.16 3.37 5.47
CA ALA A 28 -6.18 4.45 6.44
C ALA A 28 -6.58 5.77 5.80
N ASN A 29 -6.05 6.06 4.62
CA ASN A 29 -6.40 7.28 3.90
C ASN A 29 -7.86 7.29 3.47
N ALA A 30 -8.36 6.14 3.02
CA ALA A 30 -9.76 6.01 2.62
C ALA A 30 -10.69 6.23 3.81
N GLU A 31 -10.36 5.66 4.96
CA GLU A 31 -11.14 5.87 6.17
C GLU A 31 -11.17 7.34 6.58
N THR A 32 -10.01 7.99 6.53
CA THR A 32 -9.90 9.41 6.84
C THR A 32 -10.75 10.24 5.89
N SER A 33 -10.71 9.93 4.60
CA SER A 33 -11.50 10.64 3.60
C SER A 33 -12.99 10.53 3.88
N LEU A 34 -13.45 9.34 4.28
CA LEU A 34 -14.85 9.15 4.62
C LEU A 34 -15.24 9.94 5.85
N ILE A 35 -14.40 9.93 6.86
CA ILE A 35 -14.66 10.68 8.09
C ILE A 35 -14.78 12.17 7.79
N LEU A 36 -13.86 12.69 6.98
CA LEU A 36 -13.88 14.10 6.60
C LEU A 36 -15.10 14.45 5.75
N ALA A 37 -15.62 13.50 5.01
CA ALA A 37 -16.84 13.70 4.23
C ALA A 37 -18.11 13.49 5.05
N GLY A 38 -17.98 13.13 6.32
CA GLY A 38 -19.12 12.85 7.18
C GLY A 38 -19.83 11.56 6.87
N ARG A 39 -19.13 10.62 6.24
CA ARG A 39 -19.72 9.33 5.86
C ARG A 39 -19.13 8.20 6.67
N LYS A 40 -19.87 7.10 6.75
CA LYS A 40 -19.42 5.91 7.46
C LYS A 40 -19.11 4.80 6.47
N ILE A 41 -18.16 3.94 6.83
CA ILE A 41 -17.77 2.84 5.97
C ILE A 41 -18.95 1.93 5.65
N ASN A 42 -19.81 1.67 6.62
CA ASN A 42 -20.95 0.79 6.41
C ASN A 42 -22.05 1.37 5.52
N GLU A 43 -21.91 2.62 5.11
CA GLU A 43 -22.83 3.22 4.15
C GLU A 43 -22.44 2.89 2.72
N LEU A 44 -21.22 2.35 2.54
CA LEU A 44 -20.69 2.01 1.23
C LEU A 44 -20.92 0.53 0.92
N SER A 45 -21.12 0.23 -0.37
CA SER A 45 -21.09 -1.16 -0.80
C SER A 45 -19.66 -1.65 -0.80
N VAL A 46 -19.48 -2.95 -0.87
CA VAL A 46 -18.14 -3.55 -0.93
C VAL A 46 -17.41 -3.02 -2.18
N GLU A 47 -18.14 -2.90 -3.28
CA GLU A 47 -17.55 -2.41 -4.54
C GLU A 47 -17.09 -0.96 -4.41
N GLU A 48 -17.91 -0.12 -3.80
CA GLU A 48 -17.55 1.28 -3.59
C GLU A 48 -16.33 1.42 -2.69
N TRP A 49 -16.28 0.63 -1.63
CA TRP A 49 -15.16 0.62 -0.72
C TRP A 49 -13.87 0.19 -1.43
N GLU A 50 -13.95 -0.92 -2.18
CA GLU A 50 -12.78 -1.43 -2.90
C GLU A 50 -12.31 -0.43 -3.95
N HIS A 51 -13.22 0.26 -4.60
CA HIS A 51 -12.86 1.28 -5.58
C HIS A 51 -12.14 2.45 -4.90
N LEU A 52 -12.64 2.88 -3.76
CA LEU A 52 -12.02 3.98 -3.01
C LEU A 52 -10.62 3.60 -2.56
N VAL A 53 -10.46 2.39 -2.01
CA VAL A 53 -9.16 1.91 -1.59
C VAL A 53 -8.20 1.80 -2.77
N ALA A 54 -8.69 1.33 -3.91
CA ALA A 54 -7.85 1.20 -5.11
C ALA A 54 -7.34 2.57 -5.58
N GLU A 55 -8.16 3.59 -5.52
CA GLU A 55 -7.73 4.93 -5.86
C GLU A 55 -6.69 5.44 -4.90
N GLU A 56 -6.86 5.20 -3.61
CA GLU A 56 -5.88 5.59 -2.61
C GLU A 56 -4.57 4.83 -2.80
N GLU A 57 -4.64 3.55 -3.14
CA GLU A 57 -3.44 2.77 -3.44
C GLU A 57 -2.68 3.37 -4.60
N ARG A 58 -3.38 3.77 -5.65
CA ARG A 58 -2.74 4.39 -6.80
C ARG A 58 -2.02 5.67 -6.41
N GLU A 59 -2.65 6.50 -5.61
CA GLU A 59 -2.03 7.75 -5.15
C GLU A 59 -0.80 7.49 -4.28
N VAL A 60 -0.87 6.51 -3.41
CA VAL A 60 0.26 6.14 -2.55
C VAL A 60 1.42 5.65 -3.41
N TRP A 61 1.13 4.77 -4.40
CA TRP A 61 2.15 4.29 -5.31
C TRP A 61 2.81 5.41 -6.10
N GLU A 62 2.02 6.34 -6.62
CA GLU A 62 2.56 7.47 -7.36
C GLU A 62 3.52 8.29 -6.50
N LYS A 63 3.14 8.50 -5.26
CA LYS A 63 3.96 9.25 -4.33
C LYS A 63 5.30 8.57 -4.07
N TYR A 64 5.27 7.25 -3.89
CA TYR A 64 6.49 6.49 -3.67
C TYR A 64 7.33 6.38 -4.93
N MET A 65 6.70 6.25 -6.07
CA MET A 65 7.44 6.20 -7.33
C MET A 65 8.14 7.51 -7.62
N LYS A 66 7.55 8.62 -7.24
CA LYS A 66 8.20 9.92 -7.38
C LYS A 66 9.42 10.03 -6.47
N GLY A 67 9.36 9.38 -5.32
CA GLY A 67 10.50 9.33 -4.41
C GLY A 67 11.59 8.38 -4.85
N GLY A 68 11.31 7.56 -5.86
CA GLY A 68 12.28 6.63 -6.41
C GLY A 68 12.44 5.36 -5.61
N ILE A 69 13.42 4.56 -6.03
CA ILE A 69 13.69 3.26 -5.43
C ILE A 69 14.03 3.37 -3.95
N ALA A 70 14.71 4.44 -3.58
CA ALA A 70 15.11 4.63 -2.19
C ALA A 70 13.90 4.68 -1.25
N SER A 71 12.83 5.32 -1.68
CA SER A 71 11.61 5.38 -0.88
C SER A 71 10.96 4.01 -0.74
N ILE A 72 10.96 3.23 -1.80
CA ILE A 72 10.41 1.88 -1.78
C ILE A 72 11.21 0.99 -0.84
N ILE A 73 12.53 1.10 -0.89
CA ILE A 73 13.43 0.35 -0.02
C ILE A 73 13.19 0.75 1.44
N ALA A 74 13.05 2.03 1.70
CA ALA A 74 12.80 2.50 3.05
C ALA A 74 11.50 1.92 3.62
N ILE A 75 10.46 1.86 2.81
CA ILE A 75 9.20 1.26 3.22
C ILE A 75 9.38 -0.22 3.53
N ALA A 76 10.11 -0.93 2.67
CA ALA A 76 10.31 -2.36 2.82
C ALA A 76 11.12 -2.71 4.05
N PHE A 77 12.19 -1.95 4.32
CA PHE A 77 13.11 -2.30 5.39
C PHE A 77 12.86 -1.55 6.70
N PHE A 78 12.42 -0.32 6.64
CA PHE A 78 12.25 0.48 7.85
C PHE A 78 10.80 0.69 8.24
N GLY A 79 9.89 0.32 7.37
CA GLY A 79 8.47 0.48 7.66
C GLY A 79 8.00 1.92 7.73
N VAL A 80 8.75 2.83 7.17
CA VAL A 80 8.38 4.23 7.18
C VAL A 80 7.37 4.51 6.09
N PRO A 81 6.24 5.08 6.42
CA PRO A 81 5.23 5.42 5.43
C PRO A 81 5.63 6.63 4.61
#